data_4010a4c7c2d7d7eea1306490f1e0b2f0
#
_entry.id   4010a4c7c2d7d7eea1306490f1e0b2f0
#
_cell.length_a   1.000
_cell.length_b   1.000
_cell.length_c   1.000
_cell.angle_alpha   90.00
_cell.angle_beta   90.00
_cell.angle_gamma   90.00
#
_symmetry.space_group_name_H-M   'P 1'
#
loop_
_entity.id
_entity.type
_entity.pdbx_description
1 polymer ?
#
loop_
_entity_poly.entity_id
_entity_poly.type
_entity_poly.pdbx_seq_one_letter_code
_entity_poly.pdbx_strand_id
1 'polypeptide(L)'
;MILGETELEQLEWAGLLHDLGKIGIRDSVLLKPEKLTREERILMNEHPAKGEEILKDVDQLAAERPLIRHHHEWYNGSGYPDRLIGEEIPLLARILHVADAFEAMTASRPYRPIPLTPAEAYEELERYAGIQFDPQVVEAFGRTRTAKQAGESHDEPGEPEQPLTPVPTLGQVAAARAKNALPTSSAPAEP
;
A
#
# COMPACT_ATOMS: atom_id res chain seq x y z
N MET A 1 2.81 -0.56 17.39
CA MET A 1 3.41 -1.17 16.19
C MET A 1 4.59 -0.32 15.81
N ILE A 2 5.78 -0.90 15.61
CA ILE A 2 7.02 -0.23 15.20
C ILE A 2 7.54 -1.05 14.01
N LEU A 3 7.68 -0.42 12.85
CA LEU A 3 8.26 -1.04 11.66
C LEU A 3 9.76 -0.76 11.62
N GLY A 4 10.54 -1.75 11.16
CA GLY A 4 11.96 -1.56 10.86
C GLY A 4 12.18 -0.83 9.52
N GLU A 5 13.40 -0.36 9.26
CA GLU A 5 13.74 0.35 8.01
C GLU A 5 13.41 -0.48 6.76
N THR A 6 13.71 -1.78 6.77
CA THR A 6 13.39 -2.69 5.65
C THR A 6 11.89 -2.82 5.41
N GLU A 7 11.08 -2.89 6.47
CA GLU A 7 9.62 -2.97 6.35
C GLU A 7 9.03 -1.67 5.82
N LEU A 8 9.58 -0.52 6.22
CA LEU A 8 9.19 0.79 5.69
C LEU A 8 9.51 0.90 4.20
N GLU A 9 10.72 0.47 3.79
CA GLU A 9 11.13 0.45 2.39
C GLU A 9 10.23 -0.46 1.54
N GLN A 10 9.89 -1.66 2.05
CA GLN A 10 8.96 -2.57 1.40
C GLN A 10 7.56 -1.95 1.24
N LEU A 11 7.06 -1.30 2.29
CA LEU A 11 5.76 -0.64 2.26
C LEU A 11 5.73 0.52 1.27
N GLU A 12 6.80 1.28 1.18
CA GLU A 12 6.96 2.38 0.23
C GLU A 12 6.91 1.88 -1.22
N TRP A 13 7.67 0.83 -1.55
CA TRP A 13 7.64 0.22 -2.87
C TRP A 13 6.31 -0.43 -3.20
N ALA A 14 5.72 -1.15 -2.25
CA ALA A 14 4.40 -1.73 -2.43
C ALA A 14 3.34 -0.63 -2.67
N GLY A 15 3.41 0.48 -1.92
CA GLY A 15 2.54 1.63 -2.11
C GLY A 15 2.64 2.26 -3.48
N LEU A 16 3.86 2.38 -4.04
CA LEU A 16 4.07 2.91 -5.39
C LEU A 16 3.56 1.97 -6.49
N LEU A 17 3.57 0.66 -6.26
CA LEU A 17 3.32 -0.36 -7.28
C LEU A 17 2.00 -1.13 -7.12
N HIS A 18 1.24 -0.90 -6.02
CA HIS A 18 0.03 -1.70 -5.70
C HIS A 18 -0.99 -1.73 -6.85
N ASP A 19 -1.11 -0.65 -7.58
CA ASP A 19 -2.04 -0.46 -8.69
C ASP A 19 -1.45 -0.78 -10.08
N LEU A 20 -0.20 -1.23 -10.18
CA LEU A 20 0.47 -1.52 -11.45
C LEU A 20 -0.33 -2.49 -12.33
N GLY A 21 -1.00 -3.45 -11.71
CA GLY A 21 -1.82 -4.43 -12.44
C GLY A 21 -3.02 -3.84 -13.17
N LYS A 22 -3.40 -2.59 -12.92
CA LYS A 22 -4.44 -1.88 -13.68
C LYS A 22 -4.07 -1.70 -15.16
N ILE A 23 -2.78 -1.75 -15.51
CA ILE A 23 -2.33 -1.78 -16.92
C ILE A 23 -2.88 -2.99 -17.70
N GLY A 24 -3.19 -4.08 -17.00
CA GLY A 24 -3.81 -5.27 -17.59
C GLY A 24 -5.34 -5.25 -17.62
N ILE A 25 -5.98 -4.14 -17.22
CA ILE A 25 -7.43 -3.96 -17.26
C ILE A 25 -7.81 -3.19 -18.52
N ARG A 26 -8.86 -3.64 -19.22
CA ARG A 26 -9.33 -2.97 -20.44
C ARG A 26 -9.79 -1.55 -20.16
N ASP A 27 -9.45 -0.60 -21.05
CA ASP A 27 -9.81 0.82 -20.93
C ASP A 27 -11.32 1.03 -20.77
N SER A 28 -12.14 0.20 -21.43
CA SER A 28 -13.60 0.27 -21.32
C SER A 28 -14.14 -0.01 -19.90
N VAL A 29 -13.35 -0.67 -19.07
CA VAL A 29 -13.66 -0.93 -17.65
C VAL A 29 -12.93 0.10 -16.77
N LEU A 30 -11.64 0.32 -17.03
CA LEU A 30 -10.80 1.19 -16.23
C LEU A 30 -11.25 2.66 -16.25
N LEU A 31 -11.62 3.15 -17.44
CA LEU A 31 -12.00 4.56 -17.68
C LEU A 31 -13.52 4.79 -17.68
N LYS A 32 -14.29 3.81 -17.26
CA LYS A 32 -15.76 3.92 -17.26
C LYS A 32 -16.22 5.00 -16.27
N PRO A 33 -16.96 6.01 -16.71
CA PRO A 33 -17.44 7.08 -15.82
C PRO A 33 -18.61 6.64 -14.93
N GLU A 34 -19.36 5.59 -15.32
CA GLU A 34 -20.46 5.05 -14.55
C GLU A 34 -19.98 3.98 -13.56
N LYS A 35 -20.87 3.57 -12.66
CA LYS A 35 -20.60 2.43 -11.77
C LYS A 35 -20.35 1.15 -12.58
N LEU A 36 -19.32 0.40 -12.19
CA LEU A 36 -19.01 -0.89 -12.78
C LEU A 36 -20.17 -1.89 -12.57
N THR A 37 -20.50 -2.67 -13.60
CA THR A 37 -21.37 -3.85 -13.45
C THR A 37 -20.67 -4.90 -12.58
N ARG A 38 -21.37 -5.98 -12.24
CA ARG A 38 -20.80 -7.09 -11.48
C ARG A 38 -19.62 -7.75 -12.23
N GLU A 39 -19.81 -7.97 -13.53
CA GLU A 39 -18.80 -8.58 -14.40
C GLU A 39 -17.56 -7.67 -14.55
N GLU A 40 -17.77 -6.40 -14.76
CA GLU A 40 -16.69 -5.40 -14.83
C GLU A 40 -15.93 -5.29 -13.51
N ARG A 41 -16.64 -5.39 -12.37
CA ARG A 41 -15.99 -5.39 -11.06
C ARG A 41 -15.13 -6.63 -10.86
N ILE A 42 -15.56 -7.81 -11.34
CA ILE A 42 -14.72 -9.02 -11.31
C ILE A 42 -13.43 -8.78 -12.08
N LEU A 43 -13.51 -8.19 -13.28
CA LEU A 43 -12.31 -7.85 -14.07
C LEU A 43 -11.42 -6.82 -13.37
N MET A 44 -12.01 -5.78 -12.76
CA MET A 44 -11.25 -4.79 -11.98
C MET A 44 -10.53 -5.44 -10.80
N ASN A 45 -11.17 -6.38 -10.12
CA ASN A 45 -10.60 -7.08 -8.96
C ASN A 45 -9.44 -8.02 -9.30
N GLU A 46 -9.12 -8.21 -10.59
CA GLU A 46 -7.94 -8.97 -11.02
C GLU A 46 -6.63 -8.18 -10.91
N HIS A 47 -6.68 -6.83 -10.76
CA HIS A 47 -5.46 -6.02 -10.81
C HIS A 47 -4.42 -6.38 -9.73
N PRO A 48 -4.75 -6.79 -8.49
CA PRO A 48 -3.71 -7.16 -7.52
C PRO A 48 -2.91 -8.40 -7.97
N ALA A 49 -3.61 -9.44 -8.45
CA ALA A 49 -2.97 -10.64 -8.97
C ALA A 49 -2.17 -10.36 -10.27
N LYS A 50 -2.68 -9.48 -11.15
CA LYS A 50 -1.95 -9.03 -12.35
C LYS A 50 -0.72 -8.21 -11.98
N GLY A 51 -0.78 -7.37 -10.95
CA GLY A 51 0.36 -6.61 -10.45
C GLY A 51 1.48 -7.51 -9.97
N GLU A 52 1.15 -8.53 -9.18
CA GLU A 52 2.11 -9.55 -8.77
C GLU A 52 2.72 -10.29 -9.97
N GLU A 53 1.88 -10.72 -10.95
CA GLU A 53 2.33 -11.43 -12.15
C GLU A 53 3.27 -10.58 -13.01
N ILE A 54 3.02 -9.29 -13.17
CA ILE A 54 3.91 -8.37 -13.88
C ILE A 54 5.30 -8.30 -13.23
N LEU A 55 5.35 -8.40 -11.90
CA LEU A 55 6.57 -8.27 -11.12
C LEU A 55 7.25 -9.62 -10.81
N LYS A 56 6.72 -10.74 -11.30
CA LYS A 56 7.20 -12.09 -10.92
C LYS A 56 8.67 -12.34 -11.18
N ASP A 57 9.20 -11.79 -12.27
CA ASP A 57 10.59 -11.96 -12.71
C ASP A 57 11.52 -10.83 -12.21
N VAL A 58 11.03 -9.96 -11.31
CA VAL A 58 11.81 -8.90 -10.67
C VAL A 58 12.20 -9.34 -9.27
N ASP A 59 13.35 -10.02 -9.14
CA ASP A 59 13.82 -10.59 -7.86
C ASP A 59 13.96 -9.55 -6.74
N GLN A 60 14.30 -8.31 -7.09
CA GLN A 60 14.45 -7.20 -6.14
C GLN A 60 13.13 -6.83 -5.44
N LEU A 61 11.99 -7.18 -6.02
CA LEU A 61 10.65 -6.90 -5.50
C LEU A 61 9.94 -8.16 -4.99
N ALA A 62 10.70 -9.24 -4.75
CA ALA A 62 10.12 -10.51 -4.29
C ALA A 62 9.34 -10.40 -2.98
N ALA A 63 9.77 -9.50 -2.08
CA ALA A 63 9.12 -9.27 -0.79
C ALA A 63 7.87 -8.37 -0.90
N GLU A 64 7.81 -7.48 -1.89
CA GLU A 64 6.71 -6.56 -2.15
C GLU A 64 5.55 -7.22 -2.91
N ARG A 65 5.81 -8.26 -3.71
CA ARG A 65 4.79 -8.96 -4.50
C ARG A 65 3.59 -9.46 -3.68
N PRO A 66 3.77 -10.13 -2.53
CA PRO A 66 2.65 -10.52 -1.68
C PRO A 66 1.85 -9.32 -1.15
N LEU A 67 2.50 -8.18 -0.91
CA LEU A 67 1.83 -6.96 -0.43
C LEU A 67 0.94 -6.39 -1.53
N ILE A 68 1.45 -6.34 -2.78
CA ILE A 68 0.73 -5.92 -3.96
C ILE A 68 -0.44 -6.87 -4.26
N ARG A 69 -0.27 -8.18 -4.11
CA ARG A 69 -1.34 -9.15 -4.32
C ARG A 69 -2.47 -9.01 -3.30
N HIS A 70 -2.15 -8.76 -2.03
CA HIS A 70 -3.12 -8.87 -0.94
C HIS A 70 -3.62 -7.53 -0.39
N HIS A 71 -3.32 -6.39 -1.03
CA HIS A 71 -3.72 -5.07 -0.53
C HIS A 71 -5.23 -4.81 -0.56
N HIS A 72 -6.02 -5.67 -1.20
CA HIS A 72 -7.48 -5.63 -1.18
C HIS A 72 -8.12 -6.82 -0.46
N GLU A 73 -7.33 -7.58 0.31
CA GLU A 73 -7.90 -8.56 1.23
C GLU A 73 -8.59 -7.85 2.40
N TRP A 74 -9.74 -8.35 2.77
CA TRP A 74 -10.50 -7.85 3.92
C TRP A 74 -10.23 -8.70 5.14
N TYR A 75 -10.11 -8.07 6.30
CA TYR A 75 -9.76 -8.74 7.55
C TYR A 75 -10.68 -9.92 7.90
N ASN A 76 -11.96 -9.86 7.50
CA ASN A 76 -12.95 -10.93 7.69
C ASN A 76 -12.97 -11.99 6.56
N GLY A 77 -12.07 -11.93 5.57
CA GLY A 77 -11.99 -12.88 4.45
C GLY A 77 -12.97 -12.63 3.31
N SER A 78 -13.71 -11.52 3.30
CA SER A 78 -14.61 -11.19 2.17
C SER A 78 -13.94 -10.35 1.07
N GLY A 79 -12.62 -10.12 1.18
CA GLY A 79 -11.80 -9.43 0.20
C GLY A 79 -11.41 -10.27 -1.02
N TYR A 80 -10.38 -9.85 -1.73
CA TYR A 80 -9.86 -10.52 -2.91
C TYR A 80 -8.35 -10.29 -3.06
N PRO A 81 -7.58 -11.13 -3.79
CA PRO A 81 -8.02 -12.22 -4.64
C PRO A 81 -8.18 -13.58 -3.92
N ASP A 82 -7.48 -13.81 -2.80
CA ASP A 82 -7.33 -15.15 -2.20
C ASP A 82 -8.26 -15.38 -0.99
N ARG A 83 -8.93 -14.34 -0.51
CA ARG A 83 -9.86 -14.36 0.63
C ARG A 83 -9.20 -14.79 1.94
N LEU A 84 -8.00 -14.29 2.17
CA LEU A 84 -7.26 -14.49 3.41
C LEU A 84 -7.99 -13.83 4.59
N ILE A 85 -7.86 -14.43 5.79
CA ILE A 85 -8.58 -13.99 6.98
C ILE A 85 -7.59 -13.53 8.05
N GLY A 86 -7.82 -12.36 8.62
CA GLY A 86 -7.08 -11.88 9.79
C GLY A 86 -5.59 -11.79 9.55
N GLU A 87 -4.79 -12.53 10.32
CA GLU A 87 -3.34 -12.51 10.27
C GLU A 87 -2.72 -13.35 9.13
N GLU A 88 -3.54 -14.10 8.38
CA GLU A 88 -3.08 -14.73 7.13
C GLU A 88 -2.70 -13.64 6.09
N ILE A 89 -3.31 -12.46 6.18
CA ILE A 89 -2.97 -11.31 5.36
C ILE A 89 -1.63 -10.73 5.85
N PRO A 90 -0.61 -10.57 5.00
CA PRO A 90 0.66 -9.95 5.40
C PRO A 90 0.43 -8.61 6.11
N LEU A 91 1.12 -8.36 7.22
CA LEU A 91 0.94 -7.13 8.01
C LEU A 91 1.07 -5.87 7.16
N LEU A 92 2.09 -5.79 6.31
CA LEU A 92 2.31 -4.62 5.47
C LEU A 92 1.20 -4.45 4.40
N ALA A 93 0.57 -5.54 3.95
CA ALA A 93 -0.60 -5.45 3.07
C ALA A 93 -1.83 -4.89 3.82
N ARG A 94 -2.03 -5.28 5.09
CA ARG A 94 -3.08 -4.69 5.95
C ARG A 94 -2.86 -3.20 6.20
N ILE A 95 -1.60 -2.79 6.37
CA ILE A 95 -1.23 -1.37 6.52
C ILE A 95 -1.49 -0.61 5.20
N LEU A 96 -1.05 -1.17 4.08
CA LEU A 96 -1.27 -0.59 2.75
C LEU A 96 -2.76 -0.42 2.46
N HIS A 97 -3.60 -1.41 2.81
CA HIS A 97 -5.06 -1.35 2.65
C HIS A 97 -5.69 -0.16 3.39
N VAL A 98 -5.28 0.07 4.64
CA VAL A 98 -5.77 1.22 5.43
C VAL A 98 -5.32 2.54 4.81
N ALA A 99 -4.05 2.64 4.38
CA ALA A 99 -3.50 3.85 3.78
C ALA A 99 -4.17 4.18 2.44
N ASP A 100 -4.35 3.18 1.54
CA ASP A 100 -5.03 3.33 0.26
C ASP A 100 -6.50 3.75 0.44
N ALA A 101 -7.22 3.09 1.36
CA ALA A 101 -8.61 3.45 1.66
C ALA A 101 -8.73 4.88 2.20
N PHE A 102 -7.82 5.30 3.08
CA PHE A 102 -7.79 6.66 3.60
C PHE A 102 -7.52 7.69 2.51
N GLU A 103 -6.50 7.44 1.65
CA GLU A 103 -6.22 8.29 0.49
C GLU A 103 -7.43 8.37 -0.44
N ALA A 104 -8.01 7.23 -0.81
CA ALA A 104 -9.17 7.19 -1.68
C ALA A 104 -10.38 7.94 -1.12
N MET A 105 -10.55 8.01 0.20
CA MET A 105 -11.62 8.78 0.85
C MET A 105 -11.34 10.27 0.91
N THR A 106 -10.09 10.67 1.08
CA THR A 106 -9.69 12.07 1.27
C THR A 106 -9.25 12.77 0.00
N ALA A 107 -8.96 12.04 -1.09
CA ALA A 107 -8.64 12.62 -2.39
C ALA A 107 -9.91 13.01 -3.16
N SER A 108 -9.80 14.08 -3.95
CA SER A 108 -10.82 14.45 -4.93
C SER A 108 -10.80 13.45 -6.09
N ARG A 109 -11.97 12.88 -6.41
CA ARG A 109 -12.13 11.89 -7.48
C ARG A 109 -13.29 12.31 -8.41
N PRO A 110 -13.25 12.00 -9.73
CA PRO A 110 -14.31 12.40 -10.67
C PRO A 110 -15.73 11.96 -10.25
N TYR A 111 -15.82 10.81 -9.58
CA TYR A 111 -17.08 10.24 -9.08
C TYR A 111 -17.40 10.62 -7.61
N ARG A 112 -16.48 11.32 -6.93
CA ARG A 112 -16.63 11.89 -5.59
C ARG A 112 -16.05 13.31 -5.60
N PRO A 113 -16.82 14.32 -6.04
CA PRO A 113 -16.32 15.69 -6.15
C PRO A 113 -16.04 16.35 -4.79
N ILE A 114 -16.68 15.87 -3.71
CA ILE A 114 -16.42 16.33 -2.34
C ILE A 114 -15.76 15.18 -1.58
N PRO A 115 -14.45 15.27 -1.31
CA PRO A 115 -13.75 14.28 -0.49
C PRO A 115 -14.22 14.34 0.97
N LEU A 116 -14.04 13.26 1.70
CA LEU A 116 -14.23 13.27 3.15
C LEU A 116 -13.12 14.09 3.80
N THR A 117 -13.44 14.75 4.90
CA THR A 117 -12.41 15.29 5.78
C THR A 117 -11.58 14.16 6.39
N PRO A 118 -10.33 14.43 6.80
CA PRO A 118 -9.52 13.41 7.46
C PRO A 118 -10.18 12.81 8.72
N ALA A 119 -11.04 13.55 9.41
CA ALA A 119 -11.78 13.05 10.58
C ALA A 119 -12.87 12.05 10.14
N GLU A 120 -13.71 12.43 9.17
CA GLU A 120 -14.75 11.55 8.63
C GLU A 120 -14.18 10.28 8.01
N ALA A 121 -13.05 10.38 7.28
CA ALA A 121 -12.37 9.22 6.73
C ALA A 121 -11.86 8.27 7.82
N TYR A 122 -11.36 8.79 8.94
CA TYR A 122 -10.94 7.97 10.06
C TYR A 122 -12.13 7.28 10.76
N GLU A 123 -13.26 7.98 10.95
CA GLU A 123 -14.49 7.37 11.48
C GLU A 123 -14.97 6.21 10.59
N GLU A 124 -14.83 6.32 9.26
CA GLU A 124 -15.13 5.20 8.36
C GLU A 124 -14.16 4.03 8.57
N LEU A 125 -12.86 4.28 8.74
CA LEU A 125 -11.89 3.21 9.04
C LEU A 125 -12.26 2.49 10.35
N GLU A 126 -12.61 3.23 11.41
CA GLU A 126 -13.05 2.66 12.70
C GLU A 126 -14.34 1.85 12.56
N ARG A 127 -15.31 2.35 11.79
CA ARG A 127 -16.59 1.65 11.54
C ARG A 127 -16.39 0.29 10.90
N TYR A 128 -15.40 0.14 10.03
CA TYR A 128 -15.12 -1.10 9.32
C TYR A 128 -13.94 -1.89 9.90
N ALA A 129 -13.42 -1.49 11.08
CA ALA A 129 -12.41 -2.25 11.81
C ALA A 129 -12.95 -3.64 12.20
N GLY A 130 -12.18 -4.68 11.97
CA GLY A 130 -12.59 -6.09 12.16
C GLY A 130 -13.44 -6.68 11.02
N ILE A 131 -13.89 -5.85 10.07
CA ILE A 131 -14.61 -6.28 8.88
C ILE A 131 -13.68 -6.16 7.65
N GLN A 132 -13.39 -4.96 7.25
CA GLN A 132 -12.51 -4.65 6.13
C GLN A 132 -11.07 -4.44 6.58
N PHE A 133 -10.87 -3.73 7.64
CA PHE A 133 -9.55 -3.31 8.13
C PHE A 133 -9.14 -4.07 9.39
N ASP A 134 -7.84 -4.26 9.56
CA ASP A 134 -7.26 -4.75 10.81
C ASP A 134 -7.45 -3.71 11.91
N PRO A 135 -8.12 -4.07 13.04
CA PRO A 135 -8.35 -3.14 14.14
C PRO A 135 -7.07 -2.56 14.74
N GLN A 136 -5.98 -3.36 14.80
CA GLN A 136 -4.70 -2.90 15.34
C GLN A 136 -4.02 -1.88 14.42
N VAL A 137 -4.16 -2.05 13.10
CA VAL A 137 -3.66 -1.10 12.10
C VAL A 137 -4.44 0.20 12.16
N VAL A 138 -5.78 0.14 12.23
CA VAL A 138 -6.63 1.34 12.35
C VAL A 138 -6.29 2.13 13.60
N GLU A 139 -6.16 1.47 14.76
CA GLU A 139 -5.77 2.12 16.01
C GLU A 139 -4.38 2.77 15.91
N ALA A 140 -3.39 2.07 15.33
CA ALA A 140 -2.05 2.61 15.14
C ALA A 140 -2.07 3.84 14.23
N PHE A 141 -2.83 3.81 13.14
CA PHE A 141 -3.03 4.92 12.22
C PHE A 141 -3.64 6.15 12.91
N GLY A 142 -4.64 5.95 13.78
CA GLY A 142 -5.25 7.03 14.58
C GLY A 142 -4.24 7.72 15.49
N ARG A 143 -3.35 6.96 16.14
CA ARG A 143 -2.30 7.54 17.01
C ARG A 143 -1.32 8.43 16.23
N THR A 144 -0.93 8.07 15.02
CA THR A 144 -0.03 8.91 14.19
C THR A 144 -0.69 10.23 13.81
N ARG A 145 -2.00 10.24 13.53
CA ARG A 145 -2.76 11.47 13.23
C ARG A 145 -2.81 12.42 14.42
N THR A 146 -3.11 11.90 15.61
CA THR A 146 -3.16 12.71 16.83
C THR A 146 -1.79 13.32 17.14
N ALA A 147 -0.71 12.56 16.96
CA ALA A 147 0.64 13.06 17.16
C ALA A 147 1.00 14.18 16.16
N LYS A 148 0.62 14.02 14.89
CA LYS A 148 0.86 15.06 13.87
C LYS A 148 0.09 16.35 14.16
N GLN A 149 -1.20 16.25 14.54
CA GLN A 149 -2.00 17.40 14.92
C GLN A 149 -1.48 18.12 16.17
N ALA A 150 -0.94 17.39 17.15
CA ALA A 150 -0.31 17.96 18.35
C ALA A 150 1.03 18.64 18.04
N GLY A 151 1.76 18.20 17.01
CA GLY A 151 3.01 18.82 16.54
C GLY A 151 2.80 20.07 15.69
N GLU A 152 1.68 20.17 14.97
CA GLU A 152 1.36 21.32 14.11
C GLU A 152 0.85 22.54 14.89
N SER A 153 0.65 22.46 16.21
CA SER A 153 0.27 23.60 17.07
C SER A 153 1.44 24.51 17.48
N HIS A 154 2.65 24.31 16.96
CA HIS A 154 3.75 25.26 17.08
C HIS A 154 3.94 25.96 15.74
N ASP A 155 3.40 27.22 15.69
CA ASP A 155 3.62 28.20 14.62
C ASP A 155 5.11 28.39 14.33
N GLU A 156 5.53 27.92 13.15
CA GLU A 156 6.63 28.53 12.41
C GLU A 156 6.16 28.82 10.98
N PRO A 157 6.42 30.03 10.44
CA PRO A 157 6.03 30.36 9.07
C PRO A 157 6.83 29.48 8.10
N GLY A 158 6.09 28.77 7.24
CA GLY A 158 6.62 27.76 6.34
C GLY A 158 7.82 28.23 5.52
N GLU A 159 8.91 27.49 5.60
CA GLU A 159 9.92 27.50 4.55
C GLU A 159 9.29 27.05 3.23
N PRO A 160 9.68 27.64 2.10
CA PRO A 160 9.16 27.23 0.81
C PRO A 160 9.46 25.74 0.56
N GLU A 161 8.43 24.98 0.16
CA GLU A 161 8.55 23.56 -0.21
C GLU A 161 9.79 23.34 -1.09
N GLN A 162 10.73 22.57 -0.59
CA GLN A 162 11.83 22.10 -1.41
C GLN A 162 11.26 21.19 -2.48
N PRO A 163 11.73 21.27 -3.75
CA PRO A 163 11.27 20.39 -4.81
C PRO A 163 11.50 18.94 -4.37
N LEU A 164 10.46 18.12 -4.52
CA LEU A 164 10.49 16.69 -4.24
C LEU A 164 11.79 16.08 -4.77
N THR A 165 12.56 15.44 -3.92
CA THR A 165 13.73 14.67 -4.34
C THR A 165 13.28 13.66 -5.40
N PRO A 166 13.96 13.55 -6.55
CA PRO A 166 13.55 12.62 -7.58
C PRO A 166 13.50 11.20 -7.02
N VAL A 167 12.38 10.52 -7.30
CA VAL A 167 12.18 9.11 -6.92
C VAL A 167 13.38 8.31 -7.43
N PRO A 168 14.09 7.55 -6.57
CA PRO A 168 15.25 6.80 -7.00
C PRO A 168 14.87 5.80 -8.11
N THR A 169 15.68 5.73 -9.14
CA THR A 169 15.47 4.77 -10.23
C THR A 169 15.69 3.33 -9.73
N LEU A 170 15.01 2.36 -10.36
CA LEU A 170 15.21 0.93 -10.07
C LEU A 170 16.70 0.54 -10.00
N GLY A 171 17.55 1.13 -10.84
CA GLY A 171 19.00 0.93 -10.84
C GLY A 171 19.70 1.49 -9.59
N GLN A 172 19.23 2.61 -9.05
CA GLN A 172 19.78 3.21 -7.83
C GLN A 172 19.42 2.40 -6.58
N VAL A 173 18.21 1.85 -6.55
CA VAL A 173 17.74 0.97 -5.47
C VAL A 173 18.49 -0.37 -5.50
N ALA A 174 18.66 -0.97 -6.67
CA ALA A 174 19.46 -2.19 -6.83
C ALA A 174 20.91 -1.99 -6.37
N ALA A 175 21.51 -0.83 -6.69
CA ALA A 175 22.87 -0.49 -6.27
C ALA A 175 22.99 -0.28 -4.74
N ALA A 176 21.96 0.31 -4.11
CA ALA A 176 21.92 0.50 -2.65
C ALA A 176 21.77 -0.84 -1.92
N ARG A 177 20.83 -1.70 -2.38
CA ARG A 177 20.65 -3.06 -1.82
C ARG A 177 21.89 -3.95 -2.00
N ALA A 178 22.60 -3.85 -3.13
CA ALA A 178 23.84 -4.60 -3.36
C ALA A 178 24.99 -4.18 -2.41
N LYS A 179 25.02 -2.95 -1.98
CA LYS A 179 26.01 -2.45 -0.99
C LYS A 179 25.74 -2.92 0.43
N ASN A 180 24.47 -3.19 0.77
CA ASN A 180 24.05 -3.64 2.10
C ASN A 180 23.93 -5.17 2.22
N ALA A 181 24.15 -5.94 1.13
CA ALA A 181 24.20 -7.39 1.19
C ALA A 181 25.47 -7.82 1.94
N LEU A 182 25.32 -8.47 3.08
CA LEU A 182 26.40 -9.09 3.84
C LEU A 182 27.17 -10.09 2.94
N PRO A 183 28.51 -10.15 3.03
CA PRO A 183 29.28 -11.11 2.26
C PRO A 183 28.86 -12.52 2.67
N THR A 184 28.45 -13.32 1.69
CA THR A 184 28.19 -14.74 1.89
C THR A 184 29.45 -15.41 2.43
N SER A 185 29.36 -15.97 3.63
CA SER A 185 30.41 -16.74 4.27
C SER A 185 30.87 -17.87 3.34
N SER A 186 32.07 -17.78 2.82
CA SER A 186 32.75 -18.89 2.15
C SER A 186 32.97 -20.03 3.13
N ALA A 187 32.32 -21.17 2.88
CA ALA A 187 32.61 -22.39 3.60
C ALA A 187 34.10 -22.81 3.38
N PRO A 188 34.78 -23.29 4.42
CA PRO A 188 36.14 -23.80 4.26
C PRO A 188 36.14 -25.11 3.49
N ALA A 189 37.02 -25.23 2.52
CA ALA A 189 37.37 -26.51 1.89
C ALA A 189 38.08 -27.38 2.93
N GLU A 190 37.56 -28.55 3.19
CA GLU A 190 38.28 -29.59 3.92
C GLU A 190 39.27 -30.34 3.00
N PRO A 191 40.37 -30.89 3.58
CA PRO A 191 41.51 -31.48 2.86
C PRO A 191 41.23 -32.84 2.24
#